data_0fd1dc587bf27abac949d34270a43c70
#
_entry.id   0fd1dc587bf27abac949d34270a43c70
#
_cell.length_a   1.000
_cell.length_b   1.000
_cell.length_c   1.000
_cell.angle_alpha   90.00
_cell.angle_beta   90.00
_cell.angle_gamma   90.00
#
_symmetry.space_group_name_H-M   'P 1'
#
loop_
_entity.id
_entity.type
_entity.pdbx_description
1 polymer ?
#
loop_
_entity_poly.entity_id
_entity_poly.type
_entity_poly.pdbx_seq_one_letter_code
_entity_poly.pdbx_strand_id
1 'polypeptide(L)'
;MCFNYFGKSLKNGAGDYTIPMVRLDVMPQDTPDELKYLYEISVVDNELDYLGHPDAILLKDGSILDVYPSGHGKGAIRSRISRDGGITYDAEIENMPESWATSRETPTVYRLEFADGSPDKILLISGNPDWHDGKGTIGGFNFSLSDDEGKTWSEFELCFSKKHDFTVIPIVSMASLTRLKENGVFVDKWMAFFHDPDFINYKTILSFVDGKPVWSKPEPYFSQHRAIEKKANMCEVEVVRSDCGKGDELCLIARSNNKNYNSLLSFSQDEGKTWSAPVFVPCALNGERHKADYTPDGRLFITFRSIERSLKRVEKNSIEKMKNWYSEGWVAWVGTYEDLKNGTEGQYRIKLAHTYLDKQTEPSLCANADTGYCGNVVLEDGTVVTSTYGQFGEKKIDGGYKTYVVSKRIRLSDVDKLTK
;
A
#
# COMPACT_ATOMS: atom_id res chain seq x y z
N MET A 1 -5.99 -21.72 -13.32
CA MET A 1 -5.44 -22.53 -12.22
C MET A 1 -4.28 -21.76 -11.65
N CYS A 2 -4.37 -21.36 -10.41
CA CYS A 2 -3.34 -20.63 -9.72
C CYS A 2 -2.26 -21.59 -9.25
N PHE A 3 -1.02 -21.30 -9.51
CA PHE A 3 0.08 -22.14 -9.08
C PHE A 3 0.82 -21.49 -7.92
N ASN A 4 0.55 -21.96 -6.72
CA ASN A 4 1.33 -21.62 -5.53
C ASN A 4 2.66 -22.36 -5.49
N TYR A 5 3.25 -22.58 -6.67
CA TYR A 5 4.50 -23.33 -6.73
C TYR A 5 5.68 -22.41 -6.76
N PHE A 6 6.52 -22.60 -5.81
CA PHE A 6 7.82 -21.96 -5.78
C PHE A 6 8.55 -22.15 -7.13
N GLY A 7 8.92 -21.06 -7.75
CA GLY A 7 9.69 -21.04 -8.99
C GLY A 7 8.95 -21.35 -10.28
N LYS A 8 7.64 -21.58 -10.27
CA LYS A 8 6.87 -21.77 -11.51
C LYS A 8 6.36 -20.44 -12.06
N SER A 9 6.49 -20.28 -13.36
CA SER A 9 5.94 -19.17 -14.11
C SER A 9 4.42 -19.29 -14.25
N LEU A 10 3.72 -18.18 -14.14
CA LEU A 10 2.28 -18.07 -14.33
C LEU A 10 1.96 -17.60 -15.75
N LYS A 11 2.48 -18.27 -16.75
CA LYS A 11 2.41 -17.85 -18.15
C LYS A 11 1.05 -17.36 -18.63
N ASN A 12 -0.03 -17.87 -18.09
CA ASN A 12 -1.40 -17.58 -18.54
C ASN A 12 -2.26 -16.96 -17.43
N GLY A 13 -1.61 -16.22 -16.56
CA GLY A 13 -2.31 -15.46 -15.56
C GLY A 13 -2.40 -16.09 -14.20
N ALA A 14 -2.54 -15.22 -13.25
CA ALA A 14 -2.78 -15.50 -11.86
C ALA A 14 -4.25 -15.22 -11.50
N GLY A 15 -5.08 -14.99 -12.47
CA GLY A 15 -6.42 -14.48 -12.28
C GLY A 15 -7.47 -15.47 -11.78
N ASP A 16 -7.15 -16.77 -11.75
CA ASP A 16 -8.10 -17.78 -11.35
C ASP A 16 -8.04 -18.03 -9.84
N TYR A 17 -9.11 -17.72 -9.16
CA TYR A 17 -9.38 -18.02 -7.75
C TYR A 17 -10.82 -18.52 -7.60
N THR A 18 -11.12 -19.18 -6.47
CA THR A 18 -12.42 -19.84 -6.25
C THR A 18 -13.32 -19.09 -5.27
N ILE A 19 -12.74 -18.24 -4.43
CA ILE A 19 -13.50 -17.45 -3.46
C ILE A 19 -14.37 -16.38 -4.17
N PRO A 20 -15.50 -15.98 -3.56
CA PRO A 20 -16.38 -14.97 -4.17
C PRO A 20 -15.71 -13.60 -4.31
N MET A 21 -16.12 -12.86 -5.34
CA MET A 21 -15.84 -11.45 -5.53
C MET A 21 -17.10 -10.64 -5.21
N VAL A 22 -17.07 -9.89 -4.13
CA VAL A 22 -18.10 -8.89 -3.82
C VAL A 22 -17.84 -7.64 -4.65
N ARG A 23 -18.82 -7.20 -5.41
CA ARG A 23 -18.70 -6.03 -6.29
C ARG A 23 -19.32 -4.80 -5.65
N LEU A 24 -18.49 -3.90 -5.14
CA LEU A 24 -18.92 -2.60 -4.61
C LEU A 24 -18.73 -1.44 -5.61
N ASP A 25 -18.37 -1.78 -6.84
CA ASP A 25 -18.21 -0.85 -7.95
C ASP A 25 -19.51 -0.67 -8.77
N VAL A 26 -20.52 -1.51 -8.54
CA VAL A 26 -21.85 -1.43 -9.17
C VAL A 26 -22.91 -1.73 -8.14
N MET A 27 -23.76 -0.76 -7.81
CA MET A 27 -24.82 -0.92 -6.83
C MET A 27 -26.06 -1.60 -7.46
N PRO A 28 -26.52 -2.75 -6.94
CA PRO A 28 -27.79 -3.36 -7.34
C PRO A 28 -28.98 -2.45 -7.02
N GLN A 29 -30.06 -2.55 -7.81
CA GLN A 29 -31.25 -1.72 -7.62
C GLN A 29 -31.99 -1.98 -6.31
N ASP A 30 -31.90 -3.20 -5.81
CA ASP A 30 -32.55 -3.68 -4.59
C ASP A 30 -31.66 -3.62 -3.35
N THR A 31 -30.54 -2.87 -3.42
CA THR A 31 -29.64 -2.69 -2.29
C THR A 31 -30.37 -2.03 -1.12
N PRO A 32 -30.38 -2.66 0.08
CA PRO A 32 -30.93 -2.06 1.30
C PRO A 32 -30.28 -0.70 1.62
N ASP A 33 -31.07 0.25 2.13
CA ASP A 33 -30.59 1.63 2.37
C ASP A 33 -29.36 1.65 3.30
N GLU A 34 -29.33 0.80 4.31
CA GLU A 34 -28.23 0.70 5.27
C GLU A 34 -26.92 0.17 4.67
N LEU A 35 -26.95 -0.42 3.47
CA LEU A 35 -25.80 -0.93 2.74
C LEU A 35 -25.35 -0.06 1.57
N LYS A 36 -26.12 0.98 1.23
CA LYS A 36 -25.81 1.83 0.07
C LYS A 36 -24.46 2.54 0.20
N TYR A 37 -24.09 2.93 1.43
CA TYR A 37 -22.79 3.59 1.68
C TYR A 37 -21.59 2.75 1.23
N LEU A 38 -21.72 1.41 1.17
CA LEU A 38 -20.67 0.53 0.67
C LEU A 38 -20.35 0.76 -0.81
N TYR A 39 -21.27 1.35 -1.57
CA TYR A 39 -21.09 1.63 -3.00
C TYR A 39 -20.63 3.06 -3.28
N GLU A 40 -20.62 3.91 -2.26
CA GLU A 40 -20.19 5.30 -2.38
C GLU A 40 -18.69 5.44 -2.32
N ILE A 41 -18.15 6.45 -2.98
CA ILE A 41 -16.77 6.92 -2.85
C ILE A 41 -16.80 8.40 -2.43
N SER A 42 -15.89 8.80 -1.55
CA SER A 42 -15.65 10.18 -1.17
C SER A 42 -14.47 10.74 -1.93
N VAL A 43 -14.56 11.96 -2.44
CA VAL A 43 -13.44 12.64 -3.07
C VAL A 43 -12.53 13.20 -1.97
N VAL A 44 -11.28 12.75 -1.95
CA VAL A 44 -10.25 13.30 -1.07
C VAL A 44 -9.66 14.58 -1.69
N ASP A 45 -9.21 14.49 -2.93
CA ASP A 45 -8.69 15.62 -3.69
C ASP A 45 -8.80 15.37 -5.20
N ASN A 46 -9.35 16.33 -5.95
CA ASN A 46 -9.49 16.31 -7.41
C ASN A 46 -9.07 17.64 -8.05
N GLU A 47 -8.34 18.49 -7.33
CA GLU A 47 -7.99 19.84 -7.81
C GLU A 47 -7.02 19.81 -9.00
N LEU A 48 -6.15 18.78 -9.09
CA LEU A 48 -5.19 18.63 -10.17
C LEU A 48 -5.63 17.54 -11.16
N ASP A 49 -5.06 17.58 -12.36
CA ASP A 49 -5.32 16.57 -13.40
C ASP A 49 -4.71 15.20 -13.07
N TYR A 50 -3.72 15.19 -12.20
CA TYR A 50 -3.12 13.97 -11.69
C TYR A 50 -2.68 14.13 -10.23
N LEU A 51 -3.28 13.31 -9.37
CA LEU A 51 -2.90 13.06 -7.98
C LEU A 51 -2.80 11.56 -7.78
N GLY A 52 -1.82 11.07 -7.04
CA GLY A 52 -1.63 9.62 -6.95
C GLY A 52 -1.05 9.13 -5.64
N HIS A 53 -1.10 7.84 -5.45
CA HIS A 53 -0.36 7.09 -4.43
C HIS A 53 -0.59 7.59 -2.98
N PRO A 54 -1.83 7.68 -2.48
CA PRO A 54 -2.08 8.11 -1.11
C PRO A 54 -1.59 7.09 -0.10
N ASP A 55 -1.26 7.59 1.08
CA ASP A 55 -1.22 6.84 2.33
C ASP A 55 -1.98 7.63 3.40
N ALA A 56 -2.48 6.96 4.42
CA ALA A 56 -3.35 7.55 5.42
C ALA A 56 -3.00 7.10 6.83
N ILE A 57 -3.29 7.96 7.81
CA ILE A 57 -3.11 7.65 9.23
C ILE A 57 -4.29 8.17 10.04
N LEU A 58 -4.71 7.38 11.04
CA LEU A 58 -5.69 7.78 12.03
C LEU A 58 -5.01 8.61 13.12
N LEU A 59 -5.51 9.83 13.34
CA LEU A 59 -5.04 10.72 14.41
C LEU A 59 -5.73 10.41 15.74
N LYS A 60 -5.18 10.86 16.86
CA LYS A 60 -5.72 10.58 18.21
C LYS A 60 -7.10 11.17 18.46
N ASP A 61 -7.47 12.22 17.75
CA ASP A 61 -8.80 12.83 17.81
C ASP A 61 -9.85 12.13 16.94
N GLY A 62 -9.47 11.03 16.26
CA GLY A 62 -10.31 10.29 15.33
C GLY A 62 -10.35 10.84 13.90
N SER A 63 -9.64 11.93 13.64
CA SER A 63 -9.49 12.44 12.27
C SER A 63 -8.58 11.54 11.44
N ILE A 64 -8.75 11.57 10.12
CA ILE A 64 -7.94 10.83 9.15
C ILE A 64 -7.10 11.85 8.38
N LEU A 65 -5.78 11.68 8.40
CA LEU A 65 -4.86 12.44 7.59
C LEU A 65 -4.45 11.59 6.39
N ASP A 66 -4.78 12.05 5.17
CA ASP A 66 -4.29 11.50 3.91
C ASP A 66 -3.14 12.35 3.38
N VAL A 67 -2.09 11.70 2.87
CA VAL A 67 -0.94 12.32 2.21
C VAL A 67 -0.69 11.67 0.86
N TYR A 68 -0.36 12.45 -0.16
CA TYR A 68 -0.15 11.94 -1.53
C TYR A 68 0.68 12.92 -2.36
N PRO A 69 1.37 12.45 -3.41
CA PRO A 69 2.13 13.33 -4.30
C PRO A 69 1.21 14.00 -5.34
N SER A 70 1.60 15.17 -5.80
CA SER A 70 0.94 15.92 -6.89
C SER A 70 1.26 15.37 -8.29
N GLY A 71 1.63 14.11 -8.41
CA GLY A 71 1.95 13.43 -9.66
C GLY A 71 2.08 11.92 -9.49
N HIS A 72 2.48 11.22 -10.52
CA HIS A 72 2.66 9.76 -10.48
C HIS A 72 3.89 9.38 -9.66
N GLY A 73 3.68 8.99 -8.41
CA GLY A 73 4.71 8.60 -7.45
C GLY A 73 5.67 9.71 -7.02
N LYS A 74 5.59 10.90 -7.59
CA LYS A 74 6.49 12.02 -7.33
C LYS A 74 5.76 13.35 -7.47
N GLY A 75 6.36 14.40 -6.96
CA GLY A 75 5.82 15.76 -6.94
C GLY A 75 5.61 16.24 -5.51
N ALA A 76 5.26 17.50 -5.34
CA ALA A 76 4.97 18.10 -4.04
C ALA A 76 3.96 17.24 -3.27
N ILE A 77 4.24 16.99 -2.01
CA ILE A 77 3.32 16.26 -1.14
C ILE A 77 2.18 17.20 -0.75
N ARG A 78 0.97 16.69 -0.91
CA ARG A 78 -0.28 17.33 -0.50
C ARG A 78 -0.91 16.52 0.61
N SER A 79 -1.81 17.13 1.36
CA SER A 79 -2.51 16.48 2.46
C SER A 79 -3.95 16.98 2.59
N ARG A 80 -4.83 16.11 3.06
CA ARG A 80 -6.22 16.40 3.40
C ARG A 80 -6.58 15.76 4.73
N ILE A 81 -7.52 16.33 5.45
CA ILE A 81 -8.05 15.79 6.70
C ILE A 81 -9.54 15.51 6.56
N SER A 82 -9.96 14.33 7.00
CA SER A 82 -11.35 14.01 7.26
C SER A 82 -11.60 13.99 8.76
N ARG A 83 -12.69 14.67 9.22
CA ARG A 83 -13.10 14.71 10.63
C ARG A 83 -14.41 13.95 10.88
N ASP A 84 -14.92 13.30 9.87
CA ASP A 84 -16.23 12.60 9.88
C ASP A 84 -16.10 11.14 9.43
N GLY A 85 -14.93 10.56 9.64
CA GLY A 85 -14.67 9.16 9.35
C GLY A 85 -14.59 8.83 7.85
N GLY A 86 -14.05 9.74 7.03
CA GLY A 86 -13.82 9.52 5.60
C GLY A 86 -15.03 9.84 4.71
N ILE A 87 -16.02 10.59 5.21
CA ILE A 87 -17.18 11.01 4.41
C ILE A 87 -16.84 12.27 3.61
N THR A 88 -16.25 13.27 4.26
CA THR A 88 -15.79 14.50 3.62
C THR A 88 -14.34 14.81 4.02
N TYR A 89 -13.69 15.63 3.21
CA TYR A 89 -12.32 16.07 3.42
C TYR A 89 -12.22 17.58 3.36
N ASP A 90 -11.49 18.16 4.32
CA ASP A 90 -11.20 19.59 4.38
C ASP A 90 -10.31 20.04 3.22
N ALA A 91 -10.19 21.33 3.05
CA ALA A 91 -9.19 21.93 2.16
C ALA A 91 -7.76 21.46 2.52
N GLU A 92 -6.83 21.66 1.59
CA GLU A 92 -5.42 21.34 1.83
C GLU A 92 -4.91 21.98 3.12
N ILE A 93 -4.13 21.22 3.89
CA ILE A 93 -3.53 21.74 5.11
C ILE A 93 -2.47 22.80 4.73
N GLU A 94 -2.60 23.98 5.27
CA GLU A 94 -1.65 25.07 5.07
C GLU A 94 -0.38 24.86 5.92
N ASN A 95 0.69 25.55 5.54
CA ASN A 95 1.97 25.59 6.29
C ASN A 95 2.71 24.24 6.41
N MET A 96 2.59 23.39 5.38
CA MET A 96 3.46 22.23 5.27
C MET A 96 4.91 22.65 4.98
N PRO A 97 5.91 21.80 5.33
CA PRO A 97 7.32 22.12 5.10
C PRO A 97 7.62 22.43 3.64
N GLU A 98 8.42 23.46 3.37
CA GLU A 98 8.81 23.83 1.99
C GLU A 98 9.53 22.67 1.27
N SER A 99 10.30 21.87 2.01
CA SER A 99 11.01 20.71 1.48
C SER A 99 10.09 19.62 0.93
N TRP A 100 8.81 19.55 1.34
CA TRP A 100 7.85 18.58 0.78
C TRP A 100 7.60 18.79 -0.71
N ALA A 101 7.83 20.00 -1.23
CA ALA A 101 7.80 20.30 -2.66
C ALA A 101 8.90 19.58 -3.45
N THR A 102 9.95 19.11 -2.79
CA THR A 102 11.08 18.40 -3.41
C THR A 102 10.94 16.87 -3.44
N SER A 103 9.80 16.33 -3.01
CA SER A 103 9.52 14.88 -2.99
C SER A 103 9.71 14.25 -4.38
N ARG A 104 10.32 13.06 -4.42
CA ARG A 104 10.61 12.33 -5.67
C ARG A 104 10.05 10.91 -5.70
N GLU A 105 9.43 10.49 -4.62
CA GLU A 105 8.83 9.16 -4.47
C GLU A 105 7.56 9.25 -3.61
N THR A 106 6.72 8.25 -3.70
CA THR A 106 5.48 8.10 -2.94
C THR A 106 5.70 8.34 -1.44
N PRO A 107 4.98 9.29 -0.81
CA PRO A 107 5.03 9.45 0.63
C PRO A 107 4.30 8.30 1.33
N THR A 108 4.81 7.92 2.51
CA THR A 108 4.15 6.99 3.43
C THR A 108 4.20 7.54 4.85
N VAL A 109 3.15 7.29 5.64
CA VAL A 109 3.01 7.82 7.00
C VAL A 109 2.85 6.71 8.02
N TYR A 110 3.48 6.88 9.19
CA TYR A 110 3.49 5.89 10.25
C TYR A 110 3.42 6.54 11.62
N ARG A 111 2.66 5.94 12.54
CA ARG A 111 2.69 6.29 13.96
C ARG A 111 3.83 5.56 14.65
N LEU A 112 4.63 6.29 15.39
CA LEU A 112 5.69 5.77 16.25
C LEU A 112 5.22 5.86 17.69
N GLU A 113 4.80 4.73 18.23
CA GLU A 113 4.43 4.59 19.65
C GLU A 113 5.66 4.22 20.46
N PHE A 114 5.87 4.87 21.62
CA PHE A 114 7.04 4.62 22.48
C PHE A 114 6.68 3.73 23.66
N ALA A 115 7.60 2.79 23.99
CA ALA A 115 7.41 1.83 25.08
C ALA A 115 7.47 2.47 26.48
N ASP A 116 8.13 3.59 26.61
CA ASP A 116 8.26 4.35 27.84
C ASP A 116 7.05 5.25 28.14
N GLY A 117 6.05 5.29 27.24
CA GLY A 117 4.87 6.15 27.34
C GLY A 117 5.11 7.60 26.92
N SER A 118 6.25 7.91 26.33
CA SER A 118 6.49 9.21 25.69
C SER A 118 5.42 9.50 24.63
N PRO A 119 5.13 10.77 24.32
CA PRO A 119 4.19 11.12 23.26
C PRO A 119 4.58 10.48 21.92
N ASP A 120 3.60 9.91 21.21
CA ASP A 120 3.81 9.38 19.88
C ASP A 120 4.32 10.46 18.91
N LYS A 121 5.00 10.01 17.90
CA LYS A 121 5.37 10.85 16.74
C LYS A 121 4.72 10.30 15.48
N ILE A 122 4.48 11.16 14.51
CA ILE A 122 4.13 10.73 13.15
C ILE A 122 5.35 10.91 12.28
N LEU A 123 5.72 9.84 11.58
CA LEU A 123 6.83 9.81 10.62
C LEU A 123 6.26 9.80 9.21
N LEU A 124 6.71 10.71 8.37
CA LEU A 124 6.50 10.66 6.92
C LEU A 124 7.82 10.34 6.25
N ILE A 125 7.81 9.41 5.31
CA ILE A 125 8.97 9.02 4.49
C ILE A 125 8.63 9.23 3.02
N SER A 126 9.57 9.80 2.28
CA SER A 126 9.51 9.93 0.84
C SER A 126 10.86 9.57 0.22
N GLY A 127 10.88 8.68 -0.76
CA GLY A 127 12.09 8.32 -1.47
C GLY A 127 12.70 9.52 -2.22
N ASN A 128 14.00 9.45 -2.43
CA ASN A 128 14.73 10.42 -3.25
C ASN A 128 15.63 9.71 -4.27
N PRO A 129 15.06 8.87 -5.16
CA PRO A 129 15.81 8.07 -6.10
C PRO A 129 16.55 8.92 -7.12
N ASP A 130 17.71 8.41 -7.56
CA ASP A 130 18.60 9.06 -8.52
C ASP A 130 18.43 8.49 -9.94
N TRP A 131 17.27 8.07 -10.30
CA TRP A 131 17.06 7.29 -11.53
C TRP A 131 16.68 8.11 -12.78
N HIS A 132 16.53 9.41 -12.66
CA HIS A 132 15.92 10.18 -13.74
C HIS A 132 16.79 11.23 -14.40
N ASP A 133 17.92 11.60 -13.85
CA ASP A 133 18.62 12.76 -14.41
C ASP A 133 20.03 12.50 -14.93
N GLY A 134 20.58 11.32 -14.71
CA GLY A 134 21.95 11.02 -15.15
C GLY A 134 23.02 11.99 -14.63
N LYS A 135 22.63 12.91 -13.71
CA LYS A 135 23.46 14.01 -13.23
C LYS A 135 24.04 13.79 -11.84
N GLY A 136 23.86 12.58 -11.31
CA GLY A 136 24.41 12.23 -10.02
C GLY A 136 23.70 12.89 -8.86
N THR A 137 22.38 12.97 -8.93
CA THR A 137 21.57 13.36 -7.79
C THR A 137 21.83 12.51 -6.57
N ILE A 138 21.37 12.98 -5.46
CA ILE A 138 21.81 12.59 -4.13
C ILE A 138 21.43 11.14 -3.81
N GLY A 139 20.32 10.64 -4.32
CA GLY A 139 19.77 9.34 -3.89
C GLY A 139 19.34 9.36 -2.42
N GLY A 140 18.96 8.22 -1.86
CA GLY A 140 18.52 8.09 -0.48
C GLY A 140 17.00 8.21 -0.30
N PHE A 141 16.57 8.47 0.93
CA PHE A 141 15.20 8.84 1.23
C PHE A 141 15.14 10.01 2.20
N ASN A 142 14.07 10.77 2.10
CA ASN A 142 13.75 11.84 3.01
C ASN A 142 12.80 11.34 4.10
N PHE A 143 12.91 11.89 5.30
CA PHE A 143 11.88 11.75 6.31
C PHE A 143 11.54 13.10 6.95
N SER A 144 10.34 13.20 7.49
CA SER A 144 9.82 14.35 8.22
C SER A 144 9.06 13.83 9.44
N LEU A 145 9.13 14.52 10.56
CA LEU A 145 8.48 14.15 11.82
C LEU A 145 7.47 15.20 12.25
N SER A 146 6.37 14.74 12.81
CA SER A 146 5.41 15.55 13.53
C SER A 146 5.30 15.07 14.98
N ASP A 147 5.36 16.01 15.92
CA ASP A 147 5.21 15.79 17.36
C ASP A 147 3.81 16.20 17.88
N ASP A 148 2.92 16.67 17.01
CA ASP A 148 1.65 17.32 17.35
C ASP A 148 0.46 16.81 16.51
N GLU A 149 0.46 15.52 16.19
CA GLU A 149 -0.60 14.88 15.43
C GLU A 149 -0.80 15.48 14.01
N GLY A 150 0.31 15.72 13.31
CA GLY A 150 0.27 16.16 11.92
C GLY A 150 -0.03 17.66 11.70
N LYS A 151 -0.12 18.47 12.76
CA LYS A 151 -0.35 19.92 12.63
C LYS A 151 0.86 20.67 12.13
N THR A 152 2.03 20.27 12.61
CA THR A 152 3.33 20.79 12.14
C THR A 152 4.29 19.65 11.87
N TRP A 153 5.22 19.87 10.96
CA TRP A 153 6.19 18.88 10.51
C TRP A 153 7.58 19.49 10.41
N SER A 154 8.60 18.66 10.66
CA SER A 154 9.98 19.07 10.38
C SER A 154 10.23 19.15 8.87
N GLU A 155 11.19 19.96 8.46
CA GLU A 155 11.75 19.90 7.11
C GLU A 155 12.35 18.50 6.84
N PHE A 156 12.42 18.12 5.57
CA PHE A 156 13.01 16.84 5.19
C PHE A 156 14.47 16.71 5.67
N GLU A 157 14.74 15.62 6.33
CA GLU A 157 16.09 15.12 6.57
C GLU A 157 16.38 13.96 5.62
N LEU A 158 17.51 14.03 4.93
CA LEU A 158 17.92 13.07 3.91
C LEU A 158 18.82 11.99 4.51
N CYS A 159 18.46 10.72 4.30
CA CYS A 159 19.20 9.55 4.74
C CYS A 159 19.76 8.72 3.57
N PHE A 160 20.87 8.01 3.82
CA PHE A 160 21.49 7.03 2.91
C PHE A 160 21.73 7.54 1.49
N SER A 161 22.11 8.79 1.37
CA SER A 161 22.47 9.39 0.10
C SER A 161 23.96 9.25 -0.19
N LYS A 162 24.36 9.56 -1.43
CA LYS A 162 25.78 9.69 -1.79
C LYS A 162 26.56 10.65 -0.90
N LYS A 163 25.88 11.66 -0.30
CA LYS A 163 26.50 12.57 0.69
C LYS A 163 26.91 11.87 1.99
N HIS A 164 26.33 10.70 2.27
CA HIS A 164 26.61 9.89 3.45
C HIS A 164 27.48 8.68 3.12
N ASP A 165 28.23 8.71 2.04
CA ASP A 165 29.05 7.57 1.52
C ASP A 165 28.23 6.30 1.31
N PHE A 166 26.94 6.44 1.00
CA PHE A 166 26.04 5.33 0.74
C PHE A 166 25.74 5.24 -0.76
N THR A 167 25.99 4.08 -1.35
CA THR A 167 25.91 3.88 -2.80
C THR A 167 24.62 3.19 -3.26
N VAL A 168 23.82 2.66 -2.34
CA VAL A 168 22.55 2.04 -2.67
C VAL A 168 21.50 3.14 -2.85
N ILE A 169 20.74 3.05 -3.94
CA ILE A 169 19.67 4.01 -4.25
C ILE A 169 18.36 3.37 -3.83
N PRO A 170 17.69 3.83 -2.76
CA PRO A 170 16.39 3.34 -2.39
C PRO A 170 15.34 3.66 -3.45
N ILE A 171 14.60 2.64 -3.85
CA ILE A 171 13.44 2.74 -4.73
C ILE A 171 12.23 2.28 -3.94
N VAL A 172 11.11 3.03 -4.02
CA VAL A 172 9.88 2.81 -3.26
C VAL A 172 10.19 2.56 -1.79
N SER A 173 10.69 3.62 -1.14
CA SER A 173 11.14 3.56 0.24
C SER A 173 9.97 3.33 1.18
N MET A 174 10.14 2.40 2.08
CA MET A 174 9.31 2.20 3.27
C MET A 174 7.83 1.96 2.95
N ALA A 175 7.55 0.98 2.10
CA ALA A 175 6.18 0.52 1.91
C ALA A 175 5.57 -0.03 3.22
N SER A 176 6.42 -0.46 4.16
CA SER A 176 6.04 -0.94 5.50
C SER A 176 7.05 -0.51 6.55
N LEU A 177 6.56 -0.22 7.75
CA LEU A 177 7.35 0.07 8.94
C LEU A 177 6.82 -0.77 10.11
N THR A 178 7.63 -1.68 10.63
CA THR A 178 7.20 -2.66 11.63
C THR A 178 7.92 -2.43 12.95
N ARG A 179 7.17 -2.16 14.03
CA ARG A 179 7.75 -2.08 15.39
C ARG A 179 8.27 -3.44 15.81
N LEU A 180 9.47 -3.48 16.36
CA LEU A 180 10.18 -4.69 16.75
C LEU A 180 9.92 -5.07 18.20
N LYS A 181 10.12 -6.34 18.52
CA LYS A 181 10.15 -6.87 19.89
C LYS A 181 11.55 -7.33 20.27
N GLU A 182 11.88 -7.20 21.54
CA GLU A 182 13.02 -7.85 22.18
C GLU A 182 12.50 -8.66 23.39
N ASN A 183 12.81 -9.96 23.43
CA ASN A 183 12.29 -10.86 24.45
C ASN A 183 10.76 -10.85 24.60
N GLY A 184 10.04 -10.77 23.47
CA GLY A 184 8.58 -10.76 23.42
C GLY A 184 7.91 -9.41 23.79
N VAL A 185 8.69 -8.36 24.05
CA VAL A 185 8.19 -7.03 24.42
C VAL A 185 8.51 -6.02 23.32
N PHE A 186 7.55 -5.17 22.96
CA PHE A 186 7.79 -4.09 22.00
C PHE A 186 8.83 -3.10 22.54
N VAL A 187 9.76 -2.74 21.66
CA VAL A 187 10.80 -1.75 21.91
C VAL A 187 10.68 -0.57 20.94
N ASP A 188 11.43 0.52 21.20
CA ASP A 188 11.43 1.71 20.36
C ASP A 188 12.39 1.58 19.19
N LYS A 189 12.14 0.51 18.42
CA LYS A 189 12.86 0.19 17.17
C LYS A 189 11.84 -0.22 16.13
N TRP A 190 12.00 0.31 14.91
CA TRP A 190 11.12 0.01 13.79
C TRP A 190 11.94 -0.45 12.60
N MET A 191 11.57 -1.58 12.04
CA MET A 191 12.19 -2.14 10.83
C MET A 191 11.48 -1.59 9.60
N ALA A 192 12.24 -1.00 8.70
CA ALA A 192 11.80 -0.40 7.47
C ALA A 192 12.46 -1.05 6.26
N PHE A 193 11.79 -1.05 5.10
CA PHE A 193 12.21 -1.78 3.93
C PHE A 193 12.26 -0.89 2.69
N PHE A 194 13.18 -1.21 1.79
CA PHE A 194 13.26 -0.67 0.44
C PHE A 194 13.99 -1.65 -0.47
N HIS A 195 13.93 -1.44 -1.76
CA HIS A 195 14.77 -2.16 -2.73
C HIS A 195 15.63 -1.20 -3.53
N ASP A 196 16.68 -1.71 -4.17
CA ASP A 196 17.48 -0.95 -5.10
C ASP A 196 17.03 -1.17 -6.57
N PRO A 197 17.64 -0.48 -7.56
CA PRO A 197 17.29 -0.66 -8.98
C PRO A 197 17.49 -2.08 -9.50
N ASP A 198 18.31 -2.89 -8.83
CA ASP A 198 18.56 -4.30 -9.17
C ASP A 198 17.62 -5.27 -8.44
N PHE A 199 16.58 -4.74 -7.76
CA PHE A 199 15.63 -5.50 -6.94
C PHE A 199 16.31 -6.30 -5.82
N ILE A 200 17.37 -5.77 -5.24
CA ILE A 200 17.94 -6.24 -3.99
C ILE A 200 17.19 -5.55 -2.87
N ASN A 201 16.61 -6.35 -1.97
CA ASN A 201 15.78 -5.82 -0.88
C ASN A 201 16.61 -5.62 0.37
N TYR A 202 16.52 -4.42 0.93
CA TYR A 202 17.23 -3.95 2.10
C TYR A 202 16.26 -3.66 3.24
N LYS A 203 16.73 -3.85 4.46
CA LYS A 203 16.09 -3.34 5.68
C LYS A 203 17.02 -2.36 6.39
N THR A 204 16.44 -1.45 7.12
CA THR A 204 17.10 -0.56 8.07
C THR A 204 16.24 -0.44 9.31
N ILE A 205 16.86 -0.15 10.46
CA ILE A 205 16.17 -0.03 11.73
C ILE A 205 16.20 1.45 12.14
N LEU A 206 15.01 2.02 12.35
CA LEU A 206 14.85 3.30 13.02
C LEU A 206 14.90 3.09 14.53
N SER A 207 15.61 3.93 15.22
CA SER A 207 15.63 4.06 16.68
C SER A 207 15.79 5.53 17.07
N PHE A 208 15.73 5.83 18.36
CA PHE A 208 15.94 7.19 18.86
C PHE A 208 17.09 7.23 19.84
N VAL A 209 17.97 8.21 19.70
CA VAL A 209 19.08 8.50 20.62
C VAL A 209 18.95 9.97 21.00
N ASP A 210 18.84 10.25 22.29
CA ASP A 210 18.62 11.61 22.81
C ASP A 210 17.46 12.35 22.10
N GLY A 211 16.37 11.61 21.86
CA GLY A 211 15.17 12.12 21.19
C GLY A 211 15.29 12.33 19.66
N LYS A 212 16.42 12.01 19.07
CA LYS A 212 16.67 12.16 17.62
C LYS A 212 16.57 10.81 16.90
N PRO A 213 15.95 10.77 15.71
CA PRO A 213 15.86 9.56 14.91
C PRO A 213 17.27 9.15 14.42
N VAL A 214 17.57 7.87 14.55
CA VAL A 214 18.82 7.27 14.08
C VAL A 214 18.47 6.02 13.27
N TRP A 215 18.95 5.96 12.04
CA TRP A 215 18.77 4.83 11.14
C TRP A 215 20.00 3.94 11.14
N SER A 216 19.83 2.64 11.29
CA SER A 216 20.93 1.68 11.14
C SER A 216 21.40 1.64 9.69
N LYS A 217 22.66 1.24 9.46
CA LYS A 217 23.14 0.98 8.10
C LYS A 217 22.24 -0.07 7.44
N PRO A 218 21.70 0.20 6.23
CA PRO A 218 20.90 -0.78 5.52
C PRO A 218 21.66 -2.06 5.20
N GLU A 219 20.98 -3.18 5.33
CA GLU A 219 21.52 -4.51 5.02
C GLU A 219 20.55 -5.31 4.15
N PRO A 220 21.06 -6.08 3.18
CA PRO A 220 20.22 -6.96 2.39
C PRO A 220 19.72 -8.11 3.26
N TYR A 221 18.39 -8.33 3.30
CA TYR A 221 17.80 -9.33 4.20
C TYR A 221 17.35 -10.64 3.52
N PHE A 222 17.42 -10.70 2.18
CA PHE A 222 17.03 -11.87 1.40
C PHE A 222 18.23 -12.57 0.72
N SER A 223 19.43 -12.36 1.21
CA SER A 223 20.67 -12.87 0.59
C SER A 223 20.67 -14.40 0.38
N GLN A 224 20.09 -15.16 1.30
CA GLN A 224 19.94 -16.62 1.20
C GLN A 224 18.89 -17.06 0.15
N HIS A 225 18.02 -16.15 -0.28
CA HIS A 225 16.97 -16.39 -1.26
C HIS A 225 17.14 -15.53 -2.52
N ARG A 226 18.35 -15.06 -2.80
CA ARG A 226 18.70 -14.16 -3.89
C ARG A 226 18.17 -14.60 -5.26
N ALA A 227 18.16 -15.91 -5.52
CA ALA A 227 17.72 -16.45 -6.80
C ALA A 227 16.24 -16.15 -7.09
N ILE A 228 15.35 -16.32 -6.09
CA ILE A 228 13.94 -16.04 -6.25
C ILE A 228 13.64 -14.54 -6.17
N GLU A 229 14.32 -13.81 -5.30
CA GLU A 229 14.23 -12.36 -5.20
C GLU A 229 14.46 -11.69 -6.55
N LYS A 230 15.57 -12.01 -7.23
CA LYS A 230 15.87 -11.51 -8.57
C LYS A 230 14.92 -12.02 -9.64
N LYS A 231 14.54 -13.30 -9.59
CA LYS A 231 13.65 -13.89 -10.57
C LYS A 231 12.25 -13.25 -10.56
N ALA A 232 11.74 -12.94 -9.39
CA ALA A 232 10.47 -12.25 -9.21
C ALA A 232 10.57 -10.73 -9.40
N ASN A 233 11.76 -10.15 -9.39
CA ASN A 233 11.97 -8.72 -9.22
C ASN A 233 11.18 -8.23 -7.99
N MET A 234 11.49 -8.83 -6.83
CA MET A 234 10.78 -8.61 -5.58
C MET A 234 10.92 -7.16 -5.10
N CYS A 235 9.81 -6.54 -4.74
CA CYS A 235 9.76 -5.14 -4.33
C CYS A 235 8.51 -4.84 -3.50
N GLU A 236 8.38 -3.59 -3.02
CA GLU A 236 7.18 -3.06 -2.36
C GLU A 236 6.58 -4.04 -1.35
N VAL A 237 7.26 -4.20 -0.22
CA VAL A 237 6.89 -5.17 0.80
C VAL A 237 5.92 -4.59 1.82
N GLU A 238 4.96 -5.40 2.25
CA GLU A 238 4.12 -5.18 3.42
C GLU A 238 4.46 -6.22 4.48
N VAL A 239 4.45 -5.85 5.75
CA VAL A 239 4.71 -6.79 6.85
C VAL A 239 3.52 -6.81 7.81
N VAL A 240 2.98 -7.99 7.99
CA VAL A 240 1.88 -8.28 8.91
C VAL A 240 2.42 -9.07 10.10
N ARG A 241 2.18 -8.59 11.31
CA ARG A 241 2.49 -9.34 12.54
C ARG A 241 1.32 -10.22 12.92
N SER A 242 1.56 -11.45 13.32
CA SER A 242 0.54 -12.40 13.79
C SER A 242 -0.25 -11.89 15.00
N ASP A 243 -1.30 -12.60 15.37
CA ASP A 243 -2.12 -12.34 16.55
C ASP A 243 -2.58 -10.88 16.64
N CYS A 244 -3.28 -10.40 15.60
CA CYS A 244 -3.78 -9.03 15.49
C CYS A 244 -2.70 -7.95 15.78
N GLY A 245 -1.48 -8.18 15.30
CA GLY A 245 -0.35 -7.28 15.49
C GLY A 245 0.43 -7.48 16.78
N LYS A 246 0.07 -8.46 17.61
CA LYS A 246 0.68 -8.69 18.95
C LYS A 246 1.57 -9.93 19.01
N GLY A 247 1.49 -10.83 18.04
CA GLY A 247 2.25 -12.09 18.02
C GLY A 247 3.75 -11.91 17.75
N ASP A 248 4.46 -13.02 17.71
CA ASP A 248 5.90 -13.05 17.54
C ASP A 248 6.34 -13.47 16.13
N GLU A 249 5.38 -13.83 15.26
CA GLU A 249 5.66 -14.17 13.87
C GLU A 249 5.33 -12.98 12.95
N LEU A 250 6.21 -12.71 11.99
CA LEU A 250 6.01 -11.72 10.93
C LEU A 250 5.76 -12.44 9.60
N CYS A 251 4.77 -11.98 8.86
CA CYS A 251 4.54 -12.36 7.47
C CYS A 251 4.87 -11.19 6.56
N LEU A 252 5.79 -11.37 5.63
CA LEU A 252 6.15 -10.41 4.62
C LEU A 252 5.40 -10.77 3.33
N ILE A 253 4.67 -9.80 2.77
CA ILE A 253 4.00 -9.88 1.48
C ILE A 253 4.76 -8.99 0.52
N ALA A 254 5.33 -9.54 -0.54
CA ALA A 254 6.13 -8.79 -1.50
C ALA A 254 5.49 -8.80 -2.89
N ARG A 255 5.45 -7.64 -3.54
CA ARG A 255 5.11 -7.53 -4.95
C ARG A 255 6.15 -8.27 -5.80
N SER A 256 5.69 -9.01 -6.81
CA SER A 256 6.49 -9.45 -7.93
C SER A 256 6.37 -8.46 -9.09
N ASN A 257 7.43 -7.72 -9.39
CA ASN A 257 7.42 -6.83 -10.56
C ASN A 257 7.60 -7.61 -11.88
N ASN A 258 8.05 -8.86 -11.81
CA ASN A 258 8.04 -9.76 -12.94
C ASN A 258 6.64 -10.37 -13.11
N LYS A 259 5.93 -9.92 -14.14
CA LYS A 259 4.54 -10.31 -14.44
C LYS A 259 4.30 -11.80 -14.70
N ASN A 260 5.36 -12.61 -14.75
CA ASN A 260 5.27 -14.08 -14.88
C ASN A 260 5.14 -14.80 -13.54
N TYR A 261 5.21 -14.09 -12.42
CA TYR A 261 5.17 -14.65 -11.07
C TYR A 261 4.11 -13.95 -10.22
N ASN A 262 3.49 -14.68 -9.31
CA ASN A 262 2.68 -14.09 -8.26
C ASN A 262 3.57 -13.32 -7.27
N SER A 263 2.94 -12.46 -6.48
CA SER A 263 3.51 -11.91 -5.27
C SER A 263 3.98 -13.03 -4.33
N LEU A 264 4.79 -12.71 -3.36
CA LEU A 264 5.51 -13.66 -2.53
C LEU A 264 5.12 -13.47 -1.06
N LEU A 265 5.10 -14.58 -0.32
CA LEU A 265 5.05 -14.59 1.14
C LEU A 265 6.35 -15.14 1.70
N SER A 266 6.80 -14.58 2.80
CA SER A 266 7.90 -15.12 3.60
C SER A 266 7.65 -14.83 5.08
N PHE A 267 8.12 -15.70 5.97
CA PHE A 267 7.83 -15.62 7.39
C PHE A 267 9.12 -15.49 8.21
N SER A 268 9.04 -14.76 9.32
CA SER A 268 10.13 -14.61 10.28
C SER A 268 9.61 -14.83 11.70
N GLN A 269 10.36 -15.57 12.50
CA GLN A 269 10.10 -15.82 13.93
C GLN A 269 11.16 -15.19 14.83
N ASP A 270 11.98 -14.32 14.29
CA ASP A 270 13.12 -13.69 14.98
C ASP A 270 13.24 -12.19 14.69
N GLU A 271 12.09 -11.55 14.53
CA GLU A 271 11.98 -10.10 14.28
C GLU A 271 12.73 -9.67 13.02
N GLY A 272 12.56 -10.45 11.94
CA GLY A 272 13.13 -10.12 10.63
C GLY A 272 14.65 -10.30 10.51
N LYS A 273 15.30 -11.00 11.45
CA LYS A 273 16.72 -11.35 11.33
C LYS A 273 16.91 -12.41 10.25
N THR A 274 16.04 -13.41 10.23
CA THR A 274 15.96 -14.43 9.18
C THR A 274 14.56 -14.55 8.61
N TRP A 275 14.46 -14.97 7.36
CA TRP A 275 13.22 -15.16 6.63
C TRP A 275 13.15 -16.55 6.02
N SER A 276 11.97 -17.16 6.05
CA SER A 276 11.73 -18.44 5.38
C SER A 276 11.93 -18.34 3.86
N ALA A 277 12.10 -19.49 3.21
CA ALA A 277 12.06 -19.52 1.75
C ALA A 277 10.72 -18.96 1.24
N PRO A 278 10.75 -17.96 0.34
CA PRO A 278 9.52 -17.35 -0.17
C PRO A 278 8.67 -18.35 -0.95
N VAL A 279 7.37 -18.24 -0.76
CA VAL A 279 6.34 -18.97 -1.53
C VAL A 279 5.45 -17.99 -2.27
N PHE A 280 4.84 -18.41 -3.38
CA PHE A 280 3.89 -17.54 -4.09
C PHE A 280 2.56 -17.45 -3.36
N VAL A 281 1.99 -16.23 -3.31
CA VAL A 281 0.63 -16.03 -2.81
C VAL A 281 -0.40 -16.79 -3.63
N PRO A 282 -1.56 -17.17 -3.03
CA PRO A 282 -2.74 -17.58 -3.78
C PRO A 282 -3.16 -16.50 -4.80
N CYS A 283 -3.81 -16.90 -5.88
CA CYS A 283 -4.26 -15.94 -6.89
C CYS A 283 -5.21 -14.89 -6.35
N ALA A 284 -6.00 -15.24 -5.36
CA ALA A 284 -6.91 -14.31 -4.69
C ALA A 284 -6.18 -13.12 -4.04
N LEU A 285 -4.93 -13.30 -3.60
CA LEU A 285 -4.10 -12.26 -2.97
C LEU A 285 -3.02 -11.70 -3.93
N ASN A 286 -2.99 -12.14 -5.19
CA ASN A 286 -1.96 -11.67 -6.12
C ASN A 286 -2.23 -10.25 -6.62
N GLY A 287 -1.25 -9.37 -6.42
CA GLY A 287 -1.36 -7.97 -6.81
C GLY A 287 -0.08 -7.18 -6.59
N GLU A 288 -0.20 -5.87 -6.58
CA GLU A 288 0.89 -4.92 -6.43
C GLU A 288 0.61 -3.96 -5.28
N ARG A 289 1.64 -3.69 -4.47
CA ARG A 289 1.57 -2.77 -3.34
C ARG A 289 0.44 -3.13 -2.36
N HIS A 290 0.62 -4.23 -1.64
CA HIS A 290 -0.28 -4.62 -0.58
C HIS A 290 -0.22 -3.64 0.60
N LYS A 291 -1.38 -3.34 1.20
CA LYS A 291 -1.52 -2.61 2.47
C LYS A 291 -2.48 -3.41 3.34
N ALA A 292 -2.04 -3.83 4.51
CA ALA A 292 -2.75 -4.77 5.36
C ALA A 292 -3.10 -4.17 6.72
N ASP A 293 -4.35 -4.30 7.13
CA ASP A 293 -4.82 -3.92 8.45
C ASP A 293 -5.71 -4.99 9.05
N TYR A 294 -5.64 -5.15 10.37
CA TYR A 294 -6.58 -5.97 11.11
C TYR A 294 -7.86 -5.21 11.42
N THR A 295 -8.98 -5.86 11.18
CA THR A 295 -10.28 -5.41 11.68
C THR A 295 -10.51 -5.92 13.12
N PRO A 296 -11.40 -5.30 13.90
CA PRO A 296 -11.62 -5.70 15.30
C PRO A 296 -12.05 -7.15 15.51
N ASP A 297 -12.61 -7.80 14.50
CA ASP A 297 -12.99 -9.22 14.53
C ASP A 297 -11.81 -10.17 14.23
N GLY A 298 -10.60 -9.64 14.10
CA GLY A 298 -9.36 -10.40 13.88
C GLY A 298 -9.10 -10.79 12.44
N ARG A 299 -9.94 -10.37 11.50
CA ARG A 299 -9.67 -10.57 10.07
C ARG A 299 -8.68 -9.54 9.55
N LEU A 300 -7.96 -9.91 8.50
CA LEU A 300 -7.13 -9.04 7.69
C LEU A 300 -7.94 -8.48 6.52
N PHE A 301 -7.86 -7.17 6.36
CA PHE A 301 -8.31 -6.44 5.19
C PHE A 301 -7.06 -5.97 4.44
N ILE A 302 -6.77 -6.58 3.28
CA ILE A 302 -5.56 -6.29 2.52
C ILE A 302 -5.95 -5.68 1.18
N THR A 303 -5.65 -4.40 0.99
CA THR A 303 -5.86 -3.69 -0.27
C THR A 303 -4.65 -3.81 -1.18
N PHE A 304 -4.88 -3.80 -2.48
CA PHE A 304 -3.82 -3.84 -3.50
C PHE A 304 -4.35 -3.50 -4.89
N ARG A 305 -3.43 -3.20 -5.80
CA ARG A 305 -3.70 -3.18 -7.23
C ARG A 305 -3.79 -4.61 -7.74
N SER A 306 -4.98 -5.05 -8.12
CA SER A 306 -5.14 -6.36 -8.75
C SER A 306 -4.75 -6.30 -10.21
N ILE A 307 -3.69 -6.99 -10.59
CA ILE A 307 -3.23 -7.08 -11.97
C ILE A 307 -3.84 -8.31 -12.63
N GLU A 308 -4.66 -8.12 -13.64
CA GLU A 308 -5.20 -9.21 -14.45
C GLU A 308 -4.10 -9.77 -15.36
N ARG A 309 -3.89 -11.07 -15.25
CA ARG A 309 -2.90 -11.80 -16.04
C ARG A 309 -3.53 -12.93 -16.85
N SER A 310 -4.85 -13.08 -16.77
CA SER A 310 -5.58 -14.08 -17.53
C SER A 310 -5.82 -13.59 -18.95
N LEU A 311 -5.26 -14.28 -19.94
CA LEU A 311 -5.50 -13.96 -21.34
C LEU A 311 -6.98 -14.01 -21.70
N LYS A 312 -7.75 -14.95 -21.14
CA LYS A 312 -9.20 -15.06 -21.38
C LYS A 312 -9.97 -13.82 -20.93
N ARG A 313 -9.59 -13.23 -19.79
CA ARG A 313 -10.23 -12.01 -19.32
C ARG A 313 -9.80 -10.80 -20.14
N VAL A 314 -8.53 -10.73 -20.50
CA VAL A 314 -8.01 -9.69 -21.39
C VAL A 314 -8.72 -9.72 -22.74
N GLU A 315 -8.80 -10.85 -23.40
CA GLU A 315 -9.47 -11.00 -24.70
C GLU A 315 -10.96 -10.68 -24.63
N LYS A 316 -11.65 -11.14 -23.58
CA LYS A 316 -13.08 -10.86 -23.37
C LYS A 316 -13.38 -9.37 -23.27
N ASN A 317 -12.47 -8.58 -22.76
CA ASN A 317 -12.65 -7.14 -22.58
C ASN A 317 -12.08 -6.32 -23.76
N SER A 318 -11.54 -6.97 -24.80
CA SER A 318 -11.16 -6.38 -26.10
C SER A 318 -10.22 -5.20 -26.08
N ILE A 319 -9.31 -5.09 -25.10
CA ILE A 319 -8.38 -3.96 -25.03
C ILE A 319 -6.94 -4.44 -25.24
N GLU A 320 -6.58 -4.70 -26.48
CA GLU A 320 -5.28 -5.23 -26.89
C GLU A 320 -4.07 -4.38 -26.50
N LYS A 321 -4.24 -3.08 -26.46
CA LYS A 321 -3.12 -2.14 -26.23
C LYS A 321 -2.64 -2.07 -24.79
N MET A 322 -3.39 -2.65 -23.84
CA MET A 322 -3.10 -2.54 -22.41
C MET A 322 -2.75 -3.89 -21.76
N LYS A 323 -2.21 -4.83 -22.52
CA LYS A 323 -1.91 -6.21 -22.06
C LYS A 323 -1.13 -6.32 -20.73
N ASN A 324 -0.40 -5.28 -20.37
CA ASN A 324 0.35 -5.22 -19.11
C ASN A 324 -0.35 -4.37 -18.01
N TRP A 325 -1.48 -3.73 -18.33
CA TRP A 325 -2.18 -2.77 -17.49
C TRP A 325 -3.63 -3.15 -17.23
N TYR A 326 -4.00 -4.37 -17.55
CA TYR A 326 -5.30 -4.89 -17.19
C TYR A 326 -5.34 -5.24 -15.73
N SER A 327 -6.38 -4.80 -15.06
CA SER A 327 -6.59 -5.16 -13.69
C SER A 327 -8.08 -5.20 -13.36
N GLU A 328 -8.42 -5.84 -12.27
CA GLU A 328 -9.71 -5.64 -11.62
C GLU A 328 -9.72 -4.28 -10.90
N GLY A 329 -8.60 -3.59 -10.89
CA GLY A 329 -8.42 -2.28 -10.32
C GLY A 329 -8.12 -2.32 -8.84
N TRP A 330 -8.78 -1.45 -8.09
CA TRP A 330 -8.68 -1.36 -6.64
C TRP A 330 -9.49 -2.48 -5.98
N VAL A 331 -8.77 -3.38 -5.33
CA VAL A 331 -9.32 -4.60 -4.74
C VAL A 331 -8.87 -4.74 -3.29
N ALA A 332 -9.73 -5.30 -2.46
CA ALA A 332 -9.36 -5.82 -1.16
C ALA A 332 -9.51 -7.34 -1.12
N TRP A 333 -8.62 -7.99 -0.39
CA TRP A 333 -8.72 -9.38 0.03
C TRP A 333 -9.10 -9.42 1.51
N VAL A 334 -9.97 -10.36 1.88
CA VAL A 334 -10.39 -10.58 3.27
C VAL A 334 -10.09 -12.03 3.65
N GLY A 335 -9.41 -12.18 4.77
CA GLY A 335 -9.03 -13.49 5.31
C GLY A 335 -8.41 -13.34 6.70
N THR A 336 -7.65 -14.31 7.13
CA THR A 336 -6.98 -14.36 8.41
C THR A 336 -5.46 -14.49 8.27
N TYR A 337 -4.73 -14.29 9.36
CA TYR A 337 -3.28 -14.58 9.36
C TYR A 337 -2.98 -16.06 9.04
N GLU A 338 -3.85 -16.97 9.49
CA GLU A 338 -3.72 -18.39 9.18
C GLU A 338 -3.91 -18.70 7.69
N ASP A 339 -4.74 -17.92 6.99
CA ASP A 339 -4.88 -18.04 5.53
C ASP A 339 -3.56 -17.68 4.84
N LEU A 340 -2.87 -16.62 5.30
CA LEU A 340 -1.53 -16.27 4.79
C LEU A 340 -0.54 -17.40 5.06
N LYS A 341 -0.52 -17.92 6.30
CA LYS A 341 0.41 -18.96 6.75
C LYS A 341 0.23 -20.27 6.01
N ASN A 342 -1.01 -20.64 5.76
CA ASN A 342 -1.36 -21.89 5.08
C ASN A 342 -1.43 -21.75 3.55
N GLY A 343 -1.31 -20.54 3.02
CA GLY A 343 -1.40 -20.26 1.58
C GLY A 343 -2.79 -20.53 1.00
N THR A 344 -3.85 -20.34 1.79
CA THR A 344 -5.24 -20.48 1.33
C THR A 344 -5.72 -19.21 0.63
N GLU A 345 -6.82 -19.32 -0.11
CA GLU A 345 -7.36 -18.17 -0.87
C GLU A 345 -8.02 -17.10 -0.01
N GLY A 346 -8.25 -17.37 1.31
CA GLY A 346 -9.01 -16.49 2.19
C GLY A 346 -10.52 -16.67 2.06
N GLN A 347 -11.29 -15.66 2.47
CA GLN A 347 -12.75 -15.74 2.54
C GLN A 347 -13.43 -15.19 1.29
N TYR A 348 -13.08 -13.97 0.88
CA TYR A 348 -13.61 -13.33 -0.33
C TYR A 348 -12.71 -12.17 -0.75
N ARG A 349 -12.97 -11.66 -1.95
CA ARG A 349 -12.39 -10.42 -2.46
C ARG A 349 -13.48 -9.36 -2.61
N ILE A 350 -13.06 -8.11 -2.58
CA ILE A 350 -13.93 -6.95 -2.79
C ILE A 350 -13.37 -6.14 -3.95
N LYS A 351 -14.13 -5.95 -5.02
CA LYS A 351 -13.82 -4.90 -6.00
C LYS A 351 -14.39 -3.58 -5.46
N LEU A 352 -13.50 -2.72 -4.97
CA LEU A 352 -13.87 -1.54 -4.19
C LEU A 352 -14.51 -0.45 -5.04
N ALA A 353 -13.91 -0.11 -6.18
CA ALA A 353 -14.47 0.84 -7.13
C ALA A 353 -13.96 0.51 -8.55
N HIS A 354 -14.61 1.08 -9.55
CA HIS A 354 -14.18 0.97 -10.94
C HIS A 354 -13.33 2.17 -11.34
N THR A 355 -12.19 1.91 -11.99
CA THR A 355 -11.39 2.93 -12.65
C THR A 355 -11.57 2.83 -14.16
N TYR A 356 -11.97 3.92 -14.78
CA TYR A 356 -12.35 3.95 -16.19
C TYR A 356 -11.13 3.90 -17.11
N LEU A 357 -11.21 3.09 -18.13
CA LEU A 357 -10.31 3.14 -19.27
C LEU A 357 -10.71 4.30 -20.18
N ASP A 358 -9.76 4.79 -20.96
CA ASP A 358 -10.05 5.82 -21.96
C ASP A 358 -11.22 5.40 -22.86
N LYS A 359 -12.19 6.29 -23.03
CA LYS A 359 -13.47 6.06 -23.77
C LYS A 359 -14.42 5.03 -23.15
N GLN A 360 -14.11 4.43 -22.02
CA GLN A 360 -15.05 3.57 -21.31
C GLN A 360 -16.10 4.42 -20.60
N THR A 361 -17.38 4.04 -20.71
CA THR A 361 -18.50 4.74 -20.06
C THR A 361 -19.17 3.92 -18.99
N GLU A 362 -19.03 2.59 -19.07
CA GLU A 362 -19.69 1.67 -18.15
C GLU A 362 -18.68 0.80 -17.40
N PRO A 363 -18.92 0.49 -16.13
CA PRO A 363 -18.09 -0.42 -15.38
C PRO A 363 -18.04 -1.81 -15.98
N SER A 364 -16.85 -2.39 -16.04
CA SER A 364 -16.62 -3.78 -16.45
C SER A 364 -15.69 -4.50 -15.46
N LEU A 365 -15.37 -5.76 -15.71
CA LEU A 365 -14.35 -6.45 -14.92
C LEU A 365 -12.94 -5.85 -15.16
N CYS A 366 -12.75 -5.29 -16.35
CA CYS A 366 -11.49 -4.67 -16.74
C CYS A 366 -11.50 -3.19 -16.39
N ALA A 367 -10.48 -2.76 -15.66
CA ALA A 367 -10.32 -1.40 -15.17
C ALA A 367 -8.93 -0.85 -15.53
N ASN A 368 -8.78 0.46 -15.44
CA ASN A 368 -7.47 1.08 -15.53
C ASN A 368 -6.60 0.62 -14.36
N ALA A 369 -5.39 0.15 -14.64
CA ALA A 369 -4.46 -0.35 -13.64
C ALA A 369 -3.71 0.76 -12.89
N ASP A 370 -3.84 2.02 -13.29
CA ASP A 370 -3.24 3.15 -12.59
C ASP A 370 -4.10 3.55 -11.37
N THR A 371 -4.07 2.69 -10.36
CA THR A 371 -4.88 2.74 -9.13
C THR A 371 -4.32 1.75 -8.10
N GLY A 372 -4.93 1.66 -6.92
CA GLY A 372 -4.78 0.53 -5.99
C GLY A 372 -3.55 0.58 -5.10
N TYR A 373 -2.79 1.68 -5.07
CA TYR A 373 -1.90 1.98 -3.98
C TYR A 373 -2.72 2.72 -2.94
N CYS A 374 -2.76 2.21 -1.73
CA CYS A 374 -3.77 2.55 -0.76
C CYS A 374 -3.18 3.04 0.56
N GLY A 375 -3.87 4.01 1.17
CA GLY A 375 -3.84 4.24 2.60
C GLY A 375 -5.06 3.57 3.25
N ASN A 376 -4.87 2.86 4.35
CA ASN A 376 -5.96 2.28 5.11
C ASN A 376 -5.90 2.78 6.56
N VAL A 377 -7.05 3.02 7.14
CA VAL A 377 -7.21 3.22 8.59
C VAL A 377 -8.42 2.44 9.08
N VAL A 378 -8.36 1.95 10.30
CA VAL A 378 -9.47 1.24 10.94
C VAL A 378 -10.00 2.10 12.09
N LEU A 379 -11.26 2.51 11.99
CA LEU A 379 -11.92 3.31 13.00
C LEU A 379 -12.32 2.45 14.21
N GLU A 380 -12.60 3.07 15.34
CA GLU A 380 -12.99 2.39 16.57
C GLU A 380 -14.23 1.49 16.41
N ASP A 381 -15.17 1.88 15.56
CA ASP A 381 -16.37 1.10 15.26
C ASP A 381 -16.14 -0.06 14.27
N GLY A 382 -14.90 -0.29 13.87
CA GLY A 382 -14.50 -1.32 12.93
C GLY A 382 -14.70 -0.97 11.44
N THR A 383 -15.08 0.26 11.14
CA THR A 383 -15.11 0.74 9.76
C THR A 383 -13.68 0.92 9.25
N VAL A 384 -13.35 0.26 8.17
CA VAL A 384 -12.12 0.53 7.42
C VAL A 384 -12.39 1.70 6.47
N VAL A 385 -11.58 2.74 6.56
CA VAL A 385 -11.52 3.81 5.57
C VAL A 385 -10.27 3.56 4.73
N THR A 386 -10.45 3.32 3.44
CA THR A 386 -9.37 3.05 2.52
C THR A 386 -9.34 4.12 1.44
N SER A 387 -8.20 4.76 1.23
CA SER A 387 -8.01 5.74 0.16
C SER A 387 -7.13 5.19 -0.95
N THR A 388 -7.39 5.62 -2.16
CA THR A 388 -6.59 5.30 -3.35
C THR A 388 -6.72 6.41 -4.38
N TYR A 389 -5.99 6.28 -5.46
CA TYR A 389 -6.05 7.18 -6.62
C TYR A 389 -6.53 6.42 -7.86
N GLY A 390 -6.98 7.16 -8.87
CA GLY A 390 -7.40 6.55 -10.12
C GLY A 390 -8.32 7.45 -10.96
N GLN A 391 -8.80 6.90 -12.05
CA GLN A 391 -9.72 7.55 -12.97
C GLN A 391 -11.16 7.14 -12.65
N PHE A 392 -11.82 7.90 -11.78
CA PHE A 392 -13.17 7.58 -11.28
C PHE A 392 -14.31 8.32 -12.02
N GLY A 393 -14.07 8.81 -13.23
CA GLY A 393 -15.10 9.36 -14.11
C GLY A 393 -15.03 10.86 -14.33
N GLU A 394 -14.30 11.62 -13.52
CA GLU A 394 -14.11 13.06 -13.74
C GLU A 394 -13.24 13.34 -14.97
N LYS A 395 -13.66 14.31 -15.78
CA LYS A 395 -12.99 14.65 -17.04
C LYS A 395 -12.05 15.84 -16.87
N LYS A 396 -10.94 15.80 -17.62
CA LYS A 396 -10.06 16.95 -17.84
C LYS A 396 -10.70 17.95 -18.81
N ILE A 397 -10.19 19.16 -18.81
CA ILE A 397 -10.63 20.22 -19.74
C ILE A 397 -10.42 19.81 -21.20
N ASP A 398 -9.33 19.13 -21.49
CA ASP A 398 -8.94 18.68 -22.85
C ASP A 398 -9.55 17.33 -23.26
N GLY A 399 -10.43 16.76 -22.44
CA GLY A 399 -10.96 15.40 -22.59
C GLY A 399 -10.11 14.38 -21.79
N GLY A 400 -10.41 13.11 -21.86
CA GLY A 400 -9.78 12.11 -21.00
C GLY A 400 -10.22 12.18 -19.53
N TYR A 401 -9.72 11.27 -18.71
CA TYR A 401 -10.08 11.24 -17.28
C TYR A 401 -8.99 11.86 -16.43
N LYS A 402 -9.40 12.60 -15.39
CA LYS A 402 -8.50 12.96 -14.29
C LYS A 402 -8.12 11.71 -13.50
N THR A 403 -6.90 11.69 -12.97
CA THR A 403 -6.46 10.75 -11.95
C THR A 403 -6.43 11.49 -10.62
N TYR A 404 -7.27 11.10 -9.68
CA TYR A 404 -7.43 11.83 -8.42
C TYR A 404 -7.62 10.89 -7.23
N VAL A 405 -7.55 11.42 -6.02
CA VAL A 405 -7.61 10.64 -4.78
C VAL A 405 -9.04 10.56 -4.28
N VAL A 406 -9.46 9.34 -3.97
CA VAL A 406 -10.76 9.03 -3.36
C VAL A 406 -10.58 8.14 -2.14
N SER A 407 -11.58 8.12 -1.28
CA SER A 407 -11.68 7.16 -0.18
C SER A 407 -12.99 6.38 -0.23
N LYS A 408 -13.04 5.27 0.49
CA LYS A 408 -14.20 4.40 0.63
C LYS A 408 -14.29 3.85 2.04
N ARG A 409 -15.51 3.74 2.54
CA ARG A 409 -15.81 3.21 3.86
C ARG A 409 -16.34 1.79 3.76
N ILE A 410 -15.75 0.87 4.51
CA ILE A 410 -16.06 -0.56 4.47
C ILE A 410 -16.21 -1.08 5.89
N ARG A 411 -17.35 -1.71 6.19
CA ARG A 411 -17.51 -2.52 7.40
C ARG A 411 -17.68 -3.97 6.97
N LEU A 412 -16.77 -4.85 7.40
CA LEU A 412 -16.77 -6.24 6.94
C LEU A 412 -18.06 -6.97 7.29
N SER A 413 -18.66 -6.72 8.47
CA SER A 413 -19.96 -7.30 8.85
C SER A 413 -21.10 -6.93 7.90
N ASP A 414 -21.00 -5.80 7.18
CA ASP A 414 -21.99 -5.40 6.17
C ASP A 414 -21.67 -6.02 4.81
N VAL A 415 -20.38 -6.15 4.47
CA VAL A 415 -19.96 -6.88 3.26
C VAL A 415 -20.34 -8.35 3.36
N ASP A 416 -20.24 -8.98 4.54
CA ASP A 416 -20.62 -10.37 4.79
C ASP A 416 -22.10 -10.64 4.42
N LYS A 417 -22.99 -9.64 4.52
CA LYS A 417 -24.40 -9.76 4.09
C LYS A 417 -24.54 -9.89 2.58
N LEU A 418 -23.56 -9.42 1.82
CA LEU A 418 -23.53 -9.47 0.36
C LEU A 418 -22.87 -10.73 -0.20
N THR A 419 -22.25 -11.54 0.64
CA THR A 419 -21.58 -12.81 0.23
C THR A 419 -22.50 -14.02 0.23
N LYS A 420 -23.75 -13.85 0.66
CA LYS A 420 -24.76 -14.91 0.81
C LYS A 420 -25.48 -15.26 -0.49
#